data_ee1fed86be2f4184a945bf0b009ce27a
#
_entry.id   ee1fed86be2f4184a945bf0b009ce27a
#
_cell.length_a   1.000
_cell.length_b   1.000
_cell.length_c   1.000
_cell.angle_alpha   90.00
_cell.angle_beta   90.00
_cell.angle_gamma   90.00
#
_symmetry.space_group_name_H-M   'P 1'
#
loop_
_entity.id
_entity.type
_entity.pdbx_description
1 polymer ?
#
loop_
_entity_poly.entity_id
_entity_poly.type
_entity_poly.pdbx_seq_one_letter_code
_entity_poly.pdbx_strand_id
1 'polypeptide(L)'
;MTSGTVSRVRPREDARVRVTVDPYTSVLALACAAVAAHRDGRDARLAARLSGREHYAISRLVVPGASVAPEALTPAAPERDTDVAVELERLRSMSADELHADIDLTWAGTPPAHWEDVAEHGSRWLSDLGDALWAVWQRVEPAWTAQDRLRTRELERVGTAAARGALDLVLAQAHPRGRLVDGALEFPDPEGIEPDPPETVVLAPLLSGVDVSISNLERPGQVWFGYPAPLPQTVDETSLAALLTPVRATLLRLLGTQRSMSGLAARVGLSPATLTHQITALVADGLVDRRREGRRTLVRRTARGTGLLDLYGVSDLPPGPGPR
;
A
#
# COMPACT_ATOMS: atom_id res chain seq x y z
N MET A 1 -32.19 -6.10 3.07
CA MET A 1 -30.96 -5.61 3.66
C MET A 1 -30.54 -6.65 4.71
N THR A 2 -29.68 -7.57 4.35
CA THR A 2 -29.11 -8.54 5.29
C THR A 2 -28.25 -7.75 6.28
N SER A 3 -28.59 -7.79 7.56
CA SER A 3 -27.76 -7.30 8.65
C SER A 3 -26.46 -8.14 8.60
N GLY A 4 -25.44 -7.64 7.91
CA GLY A 4 -24.14 -8.29 7.89
C GLY A 4 -23.53 -8.21 9.28
N THR A 5 -22.83 -9.26 9.69
CA THR A 5 -22.06 -9.29 10.92
C THR A 5 -21.01 -8.17 10.86
N VAL A 6 -20.70 -7.54 11.99
CA VAL A 6 -19.81 -6.38 12.09
C VAL A 6 -18.82 -6.66 13.22
N SER A 7 -17.55 -6.54 12.90
CA SER A 7 -16.50 -6.48 13.92
C SER A 7 -16.33 -5.07 14.45
N ARG A 8 -16.00 -4.98 15.75
CA ARG A 8 -15.88 -3.71 16.47
C ARG A 8 -14.59 -3.67 17.27
N VAL A 9 -13.73 -2.72 16.97
CA VAL A 9 -12.43 -2.55 17.63
C VAL A 9 -12.38 -1.21 18.34
N ARG A 10 -12.24 -1.24 19.67
CA ARG A 10 -12.05 -0.05 20.50
C ARG A 10 -10.68 -0.12 21.16
N PRO A 11 -9.67 0.60 20.65
CA PRO A 11 -8.38 0.65 21.31
C PRO A 11 -8.48 1.31 22.69
N ARG A 12 -7.55 0.97 23.56
CA ARG A 12 -7.36 1.69 24.84
C ARG A 12 -6.92 3.13 24.56
N GLU A 13 -7.20 4.03 25.47
CA GLU A 13 -6.76 5.44 25.35
C GLU A 13 -5.23 5.56 25.28
N ASP A 14 -4.50 4.66 25.95
CA ASP A 14 -3.04 4.57 25.98
C ASP A 14 -2.47 3.55 24.99
N ALA A 15 -3.27 3.06 24.05
CA ALA A 15 -2.84 2.07 23.08
C ALA A 15 -1.64 2.56 22.25
N ARG A 16 -0.64 1.69 22.11
CA ARG A 16 0.52 1.93 21.26
C ARG A 16 0.14 1.75 19.80
N VAL A 17 0.51 2.72 18.97
CA VAL A 17 0.37 2.60 17.53
C VAL A 17 1.71 2.25 16.92
N ARG A 18 1.74 1.21 16.14
CA ARG A 18 2.89 0.80 15.34
C ARG A 18 2.52 0.82 13.86
N VAL A 19 3.44 1.24 13.05
CA VAL A 19 3.29 1.17 11.59
C VAL A 19 4.43 0.33 11.07
N THR A 20 4.11 -0.63 10.22
CA THR A 20 5.08 -1.55 9.65
C THR A 20 5.01 -1.54 8.13
N VAL A 21 6.13 -1.81 7.48
CA VAL A 21 6.18 -2.02 6.02
C VAL A 21 6.12 -3.52 5.75
N ASP A 22 5.01 -3.95 5.18
CA ASP A 22 4.75 -5.36 4.94
C ASP A 22 4.36 -5.64 3.47
N PRO A 23 5.33 -5.92 2.61
CA PRO A 23 5.06 -6.28 1.23
C PRO A 23 4.33 -7.62 1.09
N TYR A 24 4.52 -8.58 2.01
CA TYR A 24 3.85 -9.87 1.96
C TYR A 24 2.32 -9.72 2.05
N THR A 25 1.82 -8.90 2.98
CA THR A 25 0.38 -8.65 3.09
C THR A 25 -0.18 -7.96 1.84
N SER A 26 0.59 -7.06 1.23
CA SER A 26 0.20 -6.46 -0.06
C SER A 26 0.06 -7.50 -1.16
N VAL A 27 0.98 -8.48 -1.21
CA VAL A 27 0.94 -9.59 -2.17
C VAL A 27 -0.28 -10.47 -1.92
N LEU A 28 -0.53 -10.84 -0.66
CA LEU A 28 -1.69 -11.63 -0.26
C LEU A 28 -3.01 -10.93 -0.63
N ALA A 29 -3.14 -9.65 -0.28
CA ALA A 29 -4.32 -8.83 -0.61
C ALA A 29 -4.55 -8.74 -2.12
N LEU A 30 -3.49 -8.51 -2.91
CA LEU A 30 -3.57 -8.45 -4.38
C LEU A 30 -3.95 -9.80 -5.00
N ALA A 31 -3.38 -10.89 -4.51
CA ALA A 31 -3.69 -12.23 -4.96
C ALA A 31 -5.17 -12.55 -4.72
N CYS A 32 -5.66 -12.28 -3.51
CA CYS A 32 -7.06 -12.44 -3.13
C CYS A 32 -7.97 -11.56 -3.99
N ALA A 33 -7.66 -10.27 -4.15
CA ALA A 33 -8.43 -9.35 -4.98
C ALA A 33 -8.49 -9.79 -6.44
N ALA A 34 -7.38 -10.27 -7.00
CA ALA A 34 -7.31 -10.75 -8.38
C ALA A 34 -8.17 -11.98 -8.62
N VAL A 35 -8.14 -12.97 -7.71
CA VAL A 35 -8.94 -14.19 -7.82
C VAL A 35 -10.42 -13.88 -7.61
N ALA A 36 -10.77 -13.01 -6.67
CA ALA A 36 -12.13 -12.55 -6.49
C ALA A 36 -12.66 -11.80 -7.74
N ALA A 37 -11.87 -10.90 -8.32
CA ALA A 37 -12.21 -10.18 -9.54
C ALA A 37 -12.41 -11.13 -10.74
N HIS A 38 -11.58 -12.17 -10.87
CA HIS A 38 -11.72 -13.19 -11.91
C HIS A 38 -13.04 -13.95 -11.76
N ARG A 39 -13.34 -14.42 -10.57
CA ARG A 39 -14.60 -15.10 -10.26
C ARG A 39 -15.83 -14.22 -10.62
N ASP A 40 -15.75 -12.93 -10.33
CA ASP A 40 -16.83 -11.97 -10.55
C ASP A 40 -16.88 -11.43 -12.01
N GLY A 41 -16.06 -11.96 -12.92
CA GLY A 41 -15.99 -11.55 -14.33
C GLY A 41 -15.43 -10.13 -14.56
N ARG A 42 -14.71 -9.58 -13.56
CA ARG A 42 -14.02 -8.28 -13.65
C ARG A 42 -12.60 -8.44 -14.21
N ASP A 43 -11.85 -7.33 -14.37
CA ASP A 43 -10.45 -7.38 -14.86
C ASP A 43 -9.59 -8.29 -13.97
N ALA A 44 -9.13 -9.38 -14.55
CA ALA A 44 -8.44 -10.46 -13.89
C ALA A 44 -7.06 -10.75 -14.48
N ARG A 45 -6.39 -9.75 -15.05
CA ARG A 45 -5.08 -9.94 -15.72
C ARG A 45 -4.04 -10.62 -14.85
N LEU A 46 -4.04 -10.33 -13.55
CA LEU A 46 -3.13 -10.98 -12.61
C LEU A 46 -3.54 -12.44 -12.38
N ALA A 47 -4.82 -12.71 -12.10
CA ALA A 47 -5.34 -14.06 -11.89
C ALA A 47 -5.18 -14.96 -13.13
N ALA A 48 -5.36 -14.41 -14.34
CA ALA A 48 -5.17 -15.15 -15.59
C ALA A 48 -3.73 -15.63 -15.84
N ARG A 49 -2.77 -15.18 -15.03
CA ARG A 49 -1.36 -15.60 -15.10
C ARG A 49 -0.96 -16.62 -14.05
N LEU A 50 -1.87 -16.97 -13.16
CA LEU A 50 -1.69 -18.05 -12.21
C LEU A 50 -2.01 -19.39 -12.85
N SER A 51 -1.25 -20.43 -12.51
CA SER A 51 -1.59 -21.79 -12.86
C SER A 51 -2.89 -22.23 -12.17
N GLY A 52 -3.49 -23.32 -12.63
CA GLY A 52 -4.71 -23.82 -12.01
C GLY A 52 -4.54 -24.17 -10.52
N ARG A 53 -3.36 -24.64 -10.10
CA ARG A 53 -3.05 -24.95 -8.69
C ARG A 53 -2.90 -23.68 -7.85
N GLU A 54 -2.15 -22.72 -8.35
CA GLU A 54 -1.95 -21.41 -7.69
C GLU A 54 -3.28 -20.69 -7.52
N HIS A 55 -4.11 -20.65 -8.58
CA HIS A 55 -5.45 -20.07 -8.52
C HIS A 55 -6.32 -20.79 -7.49
N TYR A 56 -6.28 -22.13 -7.48
CA TYR A 56 -7.01 -22.93 -6.50
C TYR A 56 -6.58 -22.61 -5.07
N ALA A 57 -5.27 -22.54 -4.79
CA ALA A 57 -4.77 -22.23 -3.46
C ALA A 57 -5.31 -20.90 -2.93
N ILE A 58 -5.25 -19.84 -3.74
CA ILE A 58 -5.76 -18.52 -3.36
C ILE A 58 -7.30 -18.52 -3.26
N SER A 59 -8.02 -19.29 -4.08
CA SER A 59 -9.48 -19.32 -4.08
C SER A 59 -10.07 -19.75 -2.73
N ARG A 60 -9.31 -20.51 -1.91
CA ARG A 60 -9.72 -20.90 -0.56
C ARG A 60 -9.83 -19.72 0.40
N LEU A 61 -9.05 -18.66 0.15
CA LEU A 61 -9.01 -17.44 0.96
C LEU A 61 -10.14 -16.43 0.61
N VAL A 62 -10.83 -16.61 -0.53
CA VAL A 62 -11.74 -15.60 -1.08
C VAL A 62 -13.14 -16.15 -1.35
N VAL A 63 -13.66 -16.93 -0.42
CA VAL A 63 -15.01 -17.47 -0.50
C VAL A 63 -16.01 -16.33 -0.18
N PRO A 64 -17.06 -16.11 -1.01
CA PRO A 64 -18.03 -15.07 -0.77
C PRO A 64 -18.73 -15.20 0.59
N GLY A 65 -18.67 -14.16 1.41
CA GLY A 65 -19.31 -14.14 2.74
C GLY A 65 -18.59 -14.99 3.80
N ALA A 66 -17.44 -15.59 3.47
CA ALA A 66 -16.66 -16.44 4.36
C ALA A 66 -15.15 -16.29 4.10
N SER A 67 -14.68 -15.04 3.91
CA SER A 67 -13.25 -14.73 3.72
C SER A 67 -12.53 -14.68 5.08
N VAL A 68 -12.65 -15.76 5.84
CA VAL A 68 -11.92 -16.03 7.07
C VAL A 68 -10.81 -17.03 6.75
N ALA A 69 -9.65 -16.83 7.32
CA ALA A 69 -8.48 -17.65 7.07
C ALA A 69 -7.72 -17.91 8.37
N PRO A 70 -7.02 -19.06 8.50
CA PRO A 70 -6.19 -19.37 9.64
C PRO A 70 -5.19 -18.26 9.97
N GLU A 71 -4.92 -18.02 11.25
CA GLU A 71 -4.04 -16.95 11.71
C GLU A 71 -2.61 -17.11 11.16
N ALA A 72 -2.15 -18.32 11.00
CA ALA A 72 -0.82 -18.63 10.48
C ALA A 72 -0.53 -18.06 9.09
N LEU A 73 -1.55 -17.66 8.33
CA LEU A 73 -1.38 -17.03 7.01
C LEU A 73 -1.06 -15.53 7.11
N THR A 74 -1.26 -14.91 8.26
CA THR A 74 -0.84 -13.53 8.52
C THR A 74 0.61 -13.49 9.04
N PRO A 75 1.32 -12.34 8.98
CA PRO A 75 2.70 -12.25 9.46
C PRO A 75 2.81 -12.68 10.94
N ALA A 76 3.82 -13.49 11.27
CA ALA A 76 4.05 -13.95 12.65
C ALA A 76 4.41 -12.81 13.61
N ALA A 77 5.12 -11.79 13.13
CA ALA A 77 5.54 -10.61 13.87
C ALA A 77 5.15 -9.33 13.09
N PRO A 78 3.85 -9.00 13.02
CA PRO A 78 3.33 -7.93 12.17
C PRO A 78 3.85 -6.54 12.55
N GLU A 79 4.38 -6.37 13.76
CA GLU A 79 4.98 -5.11 14.23
C GLU A 79 6.37 -4.82 13.66
N ARG A 80 6.93 -5.70 12.85
CA ARG A 80 8.25 -5.56 12.22
C ARG A 80 8.10 -5.44 10.72
N ASP A 81 9.02 -4.70 10.12
CA ASP A 81 9.15 -4.73 8.66
C ASP A 81 9.52 -6.14 8.20
N THR A 82 8.80 -6.65 7.22
CA THR A 82 8.95 -8.02 6.73
C THR A 82 9.50 -8.05 5.32
N ASP A 83 10.15 -9.18 4.98
CA ASP A 83 10.55 -9.51 3.62
C ASP A 83 9.65 -10.61 3.08
N VAL A 84 9.18 -10.48 1.85
CA VAL A 84 8.30 -11.48 1.19
C VAL A 84 8.95 -12.85 1.18
N ALA A 85 10.25 -12.93 0.89
CA ALA A 85 10.94 -14.22 0.83
C ALA A 85 10.96 -14.92 2.21
N VAL A 86 11.17 -14.16 3.29
CA VAL A 86 11.16 -14.68 4.66
C VAL A 86 9.78 -15.21 5.05
N GLU A 87 8.72 -14.46 4.77
CA GLU A 87 7.35 -14.90 5.08
C GLU A 87 6.92 -16.10 4.22
N LEU A 88 7.32 -16.16 2.96
CA LEU A 88 7.06 -17.33 2.12
C LEU A 88 7.83 -18.58 2.56
N GLU A 89 9.05 -18.40 3.05
CA GLU A 89 9.82 -19.52 3.62
C GLU A 89 9.16 -20.04 4.91
N ARG A 90 8.68 -19.12 5.76
CA ARG A 90 7.89 -19.47 6.95
C ARG A 90 6.65 -20.30 6.56
N LEU A 91 5.89 -19.87 5.57
CA LEU A 91 4.71 -20.61 5.08
C LEU A 91 5.09 -22.00 4.56
N ARG A 92 6.15 -22.10 3.76
CA ARG A 92 6.59 -23.39 3.20
C ARG A 92 7.15 -24.35 4.25
N SER A 93 7.72 -23.81 5.33
CA SER A 93 8.26 -24.60 6.44
C SER A 93 7.20 -25.06 7.44
N MET A 94 5.99 -24.52 7.35
CA MET A 94 4.87 -24.94 8.21
C MET A 94 4.49 -26.39 7.90
N SER A 95 4.36 -27.20 8.93
CA SER A 95 3.91 -28.58 8.78
C SER A 95 2.39 -28.66 8.52
N ALA A 96 1.95 -29.78 7.95
CA ALA A 96 0.51 -30.03 7.78
C ALA A 96 -0.22 -30.08 9.13
N ASP A 97 0.42 -30.60 10.16
CA ASP A 97 -0.16 -30.69 11.51
C ASP A 97 -0.34 -29.30 12.15
N GLU A 98 0.63 -28.40 11.97
CA GLU A 98 0.52 -27.01 12.42
C GLU A 98 -0.62 -26.27 11.71
N LEU A 99 -0.74 -26.41 10.39
CA LEU A 99 -1.84 -25.83 9.62
C LEU A 99 -3.19 -26.43 10.05
N HIS A 100 -3.26 -27.74 10.27
CA HIS A 100 -4.48 -28.39 10.71
C HIS A 100 -4.92 -27.88 12.10
N ALA A 101 -3.98 -27.78 13.04
CA ALA A 101 -4.26 -27.25 14.37
C ALA A 101 -4.75 -25.79 14.32
N ASP A 102 -4.20 -24.98 13.44
CA ASP A 102 -4.61 -23.60 13.24
C ASP A 102 -6.01 -23.47 12.60
N ILE A 103 -6.32 -24.36 11.64
CA ILE A 103 -7.66 -24.49 11.06
C ILE A 103 -8.67 -24.88 12.16
N ASP A 104 -8.35 -25.90 12.95
CA ASP A 104 -9.23 -26.36 14.05
C ASP A 104 -9.47 -25.25 15.09
N LEU A 105 -8.43 -24.46 15.39
CA LEU A 105 -8.55 -23.33 16.31
C LEU A 105 -9.46 -22.25 15.74
N THR A 106 -9.26 -21.86 14.48
CA THR A 106 -10.03 -20.80 13.81
C THR A 106 -11.52 -21.11 13.75
N TRP A 107 -11.89 -22.39 13.57
CA TRP A 107 -13.32 -22.79 13.46
C TRP A 107 -13.81 -23.68 14.60
N ALA A 108 -13.12 -23.71 15.73
CA ALA A 108 -13.49 -24.53 16.89
C ALA A 108 -13.77 -25.99 16.54
N GLY A 109 -12.92 -26.58 15.67
CA GLY A 109 -13.03 -27.98 15.22
C GLY A 109 -14.14 -28.25 14.20
N THR A 110 -14.75 -27.21 13.64
CA THR A 110 -15.80 -27.38 12.61
C THR A 110 -15.55 -26.44 11.42
N PRO A 111 -14.45 -26.66 10.66
CA PRO A 111 -14.11 -25.82 9.54
C PRO A 111 -15.13 -25.95 8.39
N PRO A 112 -15.34 -24.90 7.59
CA PRO A 112 -16.11 -25.00 6.36
C PRO A 112 -15.50 -26.01 5.38
N ALA A 113 -16.33 -26.66 4.56
CA ALA A 113 -15.89 -27.74 3.66
C ALA A 113 -14.68 -27.40 2.76
N HIS A 114 -14.51 -26.15 2.37
CA HIS A 114 -13.35 -25.73 1.58
C HIS A 114 -12.04 -25.69 2.39
N TRP A 115 -12.11 -25.65 3.73
CA TRP A 115 -10.95 -25.79 4.61
C TRP A 115 -10.70 -27.22 5.04
N GLU A 116 -11.72 -28.09 5.08
CA GLU A 116 -11.55 -29.53 5.28
C GLU A 116 -10.62 -30.14 4.22
N ASP A 117 -10.84 -29.77 2.95
CA ASP A 117 -9.99 -30.20 1.82
C ASP A 117 -8.54 -29.68 1.93
N VAL A 118 -8.36 -28.46 2.46
CA VAL A 118 -7.03 -27.89 2.75
C VAL A 118 -6.36 -28.67 3.89
N ALA A 119 -7.07 -29.00 4.95
CA ALA A 119 -6.54 -29.77 6.07
C ALA A 119 -6.02 -31.15 5.63
N GLU A 120 -6.70 -31.84 4.69
CA GLU A 120 -6.26 -33.13 4.16
C GLU A 120 -4.96 -33.04 3.32
N HIS A 121 -4.71 -31.90 2.68
CA HIS A 121 -3.59 -31.74 1.73
C HIS A 121 -2.64 -30.60 2.12
N GLY A 122 -2.54 -30.27 3.39
CA GLY A 122 -1.94 -29.06 3.94
C GLY A 122 -0.57 -28.68 3.38
N SER A 123 0.42 -29.59 3.40
CA SER A 123 1.78 -29.29 2.89
C SER A 123 1.78 -28.93 1.40
N ARG A 124 0.94 -29.60 0.60
CA ARG A 124 0.84 -29.30 -0.82
C ARG A 124 0.17 -27.96 -1.05
N TRP A 125 -0.91 -27.68 -0.32
CA TRP A 125 -1.61 -26.42 -0.42
C TRP A 125 -0.73 -25.24 -0.01
N LEU A 126 0.06 -25.35 1.07
CA LEU A 126 1.04 -24.34 1.49
C LEU A 126 2.10 -24.08 0.42
N SER A 127 2.59 -25.13 -0.23
CA SER A 127 3.53 -24.99 -1.34
C SER A 127 2.91 -24.26 -2.53
N ASP A 128 1.71 -24.67 -2.96
CA ASP A 128 0.99 -24.08 -4.08
C ASP A 128 0.62 -22.60 -3.76
N LEU A 129 0.26 -22.27 -2.51
CA LEU A 129 0.02 -20.92 -2.05
C LEU A 129 1.31 -20.09 -2.08
N GLY A 130 2.42 -20.63 -1.56
CA GLY A 130 3.71 -19.96 -1.58
C GLY A 130 4.18 -19.65 -3.00
N ASP A 131 3.98 -20.57 -3.94
CA ASP A 131 4.32 -20.37 -5.35
C ASP A 131 3.43 -19.30 -6.01
N ALA A 132 2.13 -19.32 -5.70
CA ALA A 132 1.19 -18.30 -6.15
C ALA A 132 1.58 -16.90 -5.67
N LEU A 133 1.87 -16.74 -4.37
CA LEU A 133 2.25 -15.46 -3.80
C LEU A 133 3.61 -14.98 -4.33
N TRP A 134 4.57 -15.89 -4.55
CA TRP A 134 5.84 -15.54 -5.20
C TRP A 134 5.63 -15.07 -6.64
N ALA A 135 4.80 -15.77 -7.41
CA ALA A 135 4.45 -15.36 -8.78
C ALA A 135 3.76 -13.99 -8.84
N VAL A 136 2.95 -13.64 -7.84
CA VAL A 136 2.36 -12.30 -7.69
C VAL A 136 3.45 -11.29 -7.34
N TRP A 137 4.31 -11.58 -6.35
CA TRP A 137 5.39 -10.68 -5.93
C TRP A 137 6.29 -10.26 -7.08
N GLN A 138 6.80 -11.20 -7.86
CA GLN A 138 7.66 -10.91 -9.02
C GLN A 138 7.05 -9.90 -10.00
N ARG A 139 5.73 -9.78 -10.04
CA ARG A 139 5.01 -8.85 -10.92
C ARG A 139 4.75 -7.49 -10.29
N VAL A 140 4.57 -7.46 -8.98
CA VAL A 140 4.18 -6.23 -8.27
C VAL A 140 5.36 -5.54 -7.59
N GLU A 141 6.50 -6.20 -7.43
CA GLU A 141 7.72 -5.63 -6.83
C GLU A 141 8.14 -4.29 -7.46
N PRO A 142 8.12 -4.10 -8.80
CA PRO A 142 8.41 -2.79 -9.39
C PRO A 142 7.42 -1.70 -8.96
N ALA A 143 6.14 -2.04 -8.84
CA ALA A 143 5.10 -1.11 -8.37
C ALA A 143 5.25 -0.83 -6.87
N TRP A 144 5.60 -1.85 -6.08
CA TRP A 144 5.92 -1.71 -4.66
C TRP A 144 7.09 -0.74 -4.46
N THR A 145 8.18 -0.93 -5.18
CA THR A 145 9.36 -0.05 -5.12
C THR A 145 9.04 1.37 -5.58
N ALA A 146 8.25 1.52 -6.64
CA ALA A 146 7.85 2.83 -7.15
C ALA A 146 6.98 3.62 -6.15
N GLN A 147 6.24 2.94 -5.28
CA GLN A 147 5.38 3.54 -4.25
C GLN A 147 6.07 3.78 -2.89
N ASP A 148 7.37 3.60 -2.79
CA ASP A 148 8.11 3.77 -1.53
C ASP A 148 7.86 5.13 -0.87
N ARG A 149 7.86 6.21 -1.66
CA ARG A 149 7.55 7.56 -1.16
C ARG A 149 6.12 7.70 -0.62
N LEU A 150 5.16 6.98 -1.18
CA LEU A 150 3.78 7.01 -0.71
C LEU A 150 3.67 6.32 0.66
N ARG A 151 4.34 5.18 0.80
CA ARG A 151 4.41 4.47 2.09
C ARG A 151 5.12 5.31 3.15
N THR A 152 6.25 5.93 2.83
CA THR A 152 6.96 6.83 3.75
C THR A 152 6.04 7.96 4.25
N ARG A 153 5.29 8.59 3.37
CA ARG A 153 4.32 9.63 3.75
C ARG A 153 3.20 9.08 4.63
N GLU A 154 2.74 7.88 4.32
CA GLU A 154 1.71 7.23 5.13
C GLU A 154 2.24 6.91 6.54
N LEU A 155 3.48 6.43 6.66
CA LEU A 155 4.16 6.24 7.95
C LEU A 155 4.25 7.57 8.73
N GLU A 156 4.65 8.66 8.07
CA GLU A 156 4.71 10.00 8.66
C GLU A 156 3.33 10.51 9.10
N ARG A 157 2.29 10.28 8.28
CA ARG A 157 0.90 10.67 8.57
C ARG A 157 0.39 9.96 9.81
N VAL A 158 0.53 8.64 9.86
CA VAL A 158 0.09 7.81 10.99
C VAL A 158 0.88 8.16 12.24
N GLY A 159 2.21 8.27 12.15
CA GLY A 159 3.06 8.65 13.28
C GLY A 159 2.70 10.03 13.84
N THR A 160 2.41 11.00 12.97
CA THR A 160 1.96 12.34 13.39
C THR A 160 0.59 12.30 14.07
N ALA A 161 -0.36 11.54 13.54
CA ALA A 161 -1.69 11.39 14.12
C ALA A 161 -1.61 10.71 15.50
N ALA A 162 -0.84 9.65 15.62
CA ALA A 162 -0.60 8.97 16.88
C ALA A 162 0.01 9.90 17.95
N ALA A 163 1.05 10.67 17.57
CA ALA A 163 1.71 11.62 18.46
C ALA A 163 0.78 12.78 18.93
N ARG A 164 -0.26 13.07 18.14
CA ARG A 164 -1.27 14.11 18.46
C ARG A 164 -2.53 13.57 19.15
N GLY A 165 -2.59 12.28 19.45
CA GLY A 165 -3.79 11.66 20.03
C GLY A 165 -4.98 11.61 19.06
N ALA A 166 -4.73 11.64 17.75
CA ALA A 166 -5.75 11.60 16.69
C ALA A 166 -5.78 10.23 15.99
N LEU A 167 -5.59 9.16 16.76
CA LEU A 167 -5.58 7.79 16.25
C LEU A 167 -6.90 7.39 15.59
N ASP A 168 -8.01 7.90 16.10
CA ASP A 168 -9.35 7.70 15.57
C ASP A 168 -9.46 8.06 14.08
N LEU A 169 -8.81 9.14 13.65
CA LEU A 169 -8.80 9.56 12.24
C LEU A 169 -8.05 8.58 11.33
N VAL A 170 -7.06 7.88 11.87
CA VAL A 170 -6.31 6.85 11.14
C VAL A 170 -7.10 5.54 11.10
N LEU A 171 -7.65 5.14 12.24
CA LEU A 171 -8.45 3.92 12.35
C LEU A 171 -9.67 3.95 11.43
N ALA A 172 -10.33 5.10 11.27
CA ALA A 172 -11.43 5.25 10.34
C ALA A 172 -11.08 4.86 8.89
N GLN A 173 -9.79 4.85 8.55
CA GLN A 173 -9.27 4.50 7.23
C GLN A 173 -8.64 3.10 7.17
N ALA A 174 -8.52 2.41 8.30
CA ALA A 174 -7.92 1.08 8.37
C ALA A 174 -8.74 -0.01 7.65
N HIS A 175 -9.99 0.28 7.31
CA HIS A 175 -10.82 -0.61 6.51
C HIS A 175 -11.65 0.20 5.50
N PRO A 176 -11.76 -0.22 4.21
CA PRO A 176 -12.46 0.54 3.15
C PRO A 176 -13.94 0.84 3.46
N ARG A 177 -14.59 -0.04 4.22
CA ARG A 177 -15.99 0.11 4.67
C ARG A 177 -16.10 0.36 6.18
N GLY A 178 -14.98 0.76 6.81
CA GLY A 178 -14.91 1.08 8.22
C GLY A 178 -15.63 2.38 8.55
N ARG A 179 -16.21 2.45 9.75
CA ARG A 179 -16.83 3.64 10.30
C ARG A 179 -16.42 3.78 11.77
N LEU A 180 -16.18 5.01 12.17
CA LEU A 180 -15.95 5.29 13.58
C LEU A 180 -17.30 5.56 14.26
N VAL A 181 -17.62 4.76 15.28
CA VAL A 181 -18.84 4.88 16.07
C VAL A 181 -18.44 4.88 17.55
N ASP A 182 -18.71 5.96 18.25
CA ASP A 182 -18.38 6.12 19.67
C ASP A 182 -16.94 5.75 20.05
N GLY A 183 -15.99 6.15 19.21
CA GLY A 183 -14.55 5.87 19.40
C GLY A 183 -14.11 4.43 19.07
N ALA A 184 -15.00 3.60 18.52
CA ALA A 184 -14.67 2.28 18.02
C ALA A 184 -14.72 2.24 16.50
N LEU A 185 -13.80 1.52 15.88
CA LEU A 185 -13.87 1.17 14.45
C LEU A 185 -14.85 0.02 14.27
N GLU A 186 -15.90 0.24 13.49
CA GLU A 186 -16.83 -0.78 13.05
C GLU A 186 -16.66 -1.05 11.56
N PHE A 187 -16.61 -2.33 11.15
CA PHE A 187 -16.53 -2.73 9.76
C PHE A 187 -17.20 -4.07 9.50
N PRO A 188 -17.72 -4.30 8.28
CA PRO A 188 -18.32 -5.58 7.91
C PRO A 188 -17.29 -6.70 7.97
N ASP A 189 -17.59 -7.73 8.76
CA ASP A 189 -16.73 -8.88 8.97
C ASP A 189 -17.59 -10.12 9.22
N PRO A 190 -17.35 -11.25 8.52
CA PRO A 190 -18.13 -12.47 8.73
C PRO A 190 -18.06 -13.01 10.16
N GLU A 191 -16.97 -12.79 10.87
CA GLU A 191 -16.73 -13.33 12.21
C GLU A 191 -17.42 -12.51 13.30
N GLY A 192 -17.60 -11.20 13.11
CA GLY A 192 -18.25 -10.33 14.10
C GLY A 192 -17.48 -10.25 15.42
N ILE A 193 -16.18 -10.08 15.34
CA ILE A 193 -15.30 -10.10 16.51
C ILE A 193 -15.33 -8.73 17.23
N GLU A 194 -15.46 -8.76 18.53
CA GLU A 194 -15.24 -7.62 19.41
C GLU A 194 -14.12 -8.01 20.40
N PRO A 195 -12.85 -7.74 20.07
CA PRO A 195 -11.73 -8.11 20.94
C PRO A 195 -11.73 -7.27 22.21
N ASP A 196 -11.10 -7.77 23.25
CA ASP A 196 -10.75 -6.95 24.41
C ASP A 196 -10.00 -5.70 23.94
N PRO A 197 -10.15 -4.54 24.62
CA PRO A 197 -9.49 -3.30 24.20
C PRO A 197 -7.99 -3.49 23.99
N PRO A 198 -7.48 -3.44 22.76
CA PRO A 198 -6.09 -3.77 22.45
C PRO A 198 -5.13 -2.73 23.03
N GLU A 199 -3.99 -3.21 23.54
CA GLU A 199 -2.87 -2.39 24.00
C GLU A 199 -2.01 -1.90 22.85
N THR A 200 -2.04 -2.62 21.73
CA THR A 200 -1.27 -2.30 20.53
C THR A 200 -2.16 -2.38 19.29
N VAL A 201 -2.08 -1.35 18.47
CA VAL A 201 -2.67 -1.30 17.14
C VAL A 201 -1.53 -1.27 16.12
N VAL A 202 -1.47 -2.28 15.27
CA VAL A 202 -0.47 -2.36 14.19
C VAL A 202 -1.15 -2.03 12.87
N LEU A 203 -0.56 -1.11 12.13
CA LEU A 203 -1.04 -0.63 10.83
C LEU A 203 -0.01 -0.94 9.75
N ALA A 204 -0.40 -1.68 8.73
CA ALA A 204 0.43 -2.01 7.58
C ALA A 204 -0.18 -1.39 6.30
N PRO A 205 0.35 -0.26 5.80
CA PRO A 205 -0.13 0.31 4.55
C PRO A 205 0.22 -0.62 3.38
N LEU A 206 -0.82 -1.06 2.67
CA LEU A 206 -0.73 -1.90 1.49
C LEU A 206 -0.41 -1.07 0.25
N LEU A 207 -0.16 -1.74 -0.87
CA LEU A 207 -0.05 -1.12 -2.18
C LEU A 207 -1.29 -0.28 -2.48
N SER A 208 -1.10 0.96 -2.94
CA SER A 208 -2.20 1.84 -3.33
C SER A 208 -2.96 1.26 -4.54
N GLY A 209 -4.27 1.44 -4.56
CA GLY A 209 -5.15 0.94 -5.62
C GLY A 209 -5.69 -0.47 -5.37
N VAL A 210 -5.35 -1.08 -4.24
CA VAL A 210 -5.97 -2.32 -3.76
C VAL A 210 -7.15 -1.95 -2.87
N ASP A 211 -8.36 -2.34 -3.24
CA ASP A 211 -9.57 -2.07 -2.44
C ASP A 211 -9.90 -3.29 -1.53
N VAL A 212 -8.89 -3.72 -0.79
CA VAL A 212 -8.97 -4.86 0.14
C VAL A 212 -8.22 -4.51 1.40
N SER A 213 -8.75 -4.87 2.55
CA SER A 213 -8.04 -4.88 3.83
C SER A 213 -7.93 -6.31 4.34
N ILE A 214 -6.91 -6.55 5.13
CA ILE A 214 -6.72 -7.79 5.88
C ILE A 214 -6.57 -7.40 7.35
N SER A 215 -7.30 -8.07 8.23
CA SER A 215 -7.22 -7.81 9.66
C SER A 215 -6.96 -9.09 10.42
N ASN A 216 -6.30 -8.97 11.56
CA ASN A 216 -6.24 -10.00 12.57
C ASN A 216 -6.60 -9.35 13.92
N LEU A 217 -7.68 -9.84 14.52
CA LEU A 217 -8.27 -9.30 15.75
C LEU A 217 -8.15 -10.25 16.95
N GLU A 218 -7.64 -11.46 16.74
CA GLU A 218 -7.67 -12.54 17.71
C GLU A 218 -6.40 -12.60 18.57
N ARG A 219 -5.36 -11.85 18.22
CA ARG A 219 -4.11 -11.82 18.99
C ARG A 219 -4.31 -11.15 20.33
N PRO A 220 -3.92 -11.77 21.44
CA PRO A 220 -4.07 -11.18 22.77
C PRO A 220 -3.40 -9.81 22.87
N GLY A 221 -4.18 -8.79 23.26
CA GLY A 221 -3.71 -7.43 23.49
C GLY A 221 -3.30 -6.66 22.21
N GLN A 222 -3.44 -7.24 21.03
CA GLN A 222 -3.02 -6.62 19.78
C GLN A 222 -4.08 -6.81 18.68
N VAL A 223 -4.29 -5.75 17.91
CA VAL A 223 -5.00 -5.83 16.63
C VAL A 223 -4.08 -5.39 15.50
N TRP A 224 -4.24 -6.00 14.34
CA TRP A 224 -3.44 -5.71 13.18
C TRP A 224 -4.31 -5.48 11.95
N PHE A 225 -3.99 -4.44 11.18
CA PHE A 225 -4.68 -4.07 9.96
C PHE A 225 -3.71 -3.83 8.82
N GLY A 226 -3.80 -4.65 7.75
CA GLY A 226 -3.30 -4.32 6.43
C GLY A 226 -4.38 -3.55 5.67
N TYR A 227 -4.14 -2.30 5.32
CA TYR A 227 -5.13 -1.41 4.71
C TYR A 227 -4.59 -0.72 3.46
N PRO A 228 -5.44 -0.42 2.47
CA PRO A 228 -5.01 0.29 1.28
C PRO A 228 -4.39 1.63 1.63
N ALA A 229 -3.11 1.83 1.30
CA ALA A 229 -2.54 3.16 1.41
C ALA A 229 -3.36 4.14 0.55
N PRO A 230 -3.70 5.33 1.07
CA PRO A 230 -4.46 6.30 0.31
C PRO A 230 -3.78 6.57 -1.03
N LEU A 231 -4.52 6.42 -2.13
CA LEU A 231 -4.04 6.94 -3.39
C LEU A 231 -3.75 8.42 -3.19
N PRO A 232 -2.59 8.93 -3.65
CA PRO A 232 -2.48 10.36 -3.79
C PRO A 232 -3.70 10.79 -4.60
N GLN A 233 -4.45 11.75 -4.10
CA GLN A 233 -5.44 12.37 -4.95
C GLN A 233 -4.67 12.79 -6.20
N THR A 234 -4.88 12.11 -7.31
CA THR A 234 -4.30 12.47 -8.58
C THR A 234 -4.97 13.76 -9.01
N VAL A 235 -4.48 14.83 -8.46
CA VAL A 235 -4.63 16.12 -9.05
C VAL A 235 -3.73 16.02 -10.27
N ASP A 236 -4.30 15.83 -11.43
CA ASP A 236 -3.60 15.49 -12.66
C ASP A 236 -2.61 16.59 -13.09
N GLU A 237 -1.81 16.28 -14.10
CA GLU A 237 -0.86 17.24 -14.70
C GLU A 237 -1.56 18.55 -15.12
N THR A 238 -2.83 18.46 -15.52
CA THR A 238 -3.69 19.59 -15.90
C THR A 238 -3.92 20.51 -14.69
N SER A 239 -4.16 19.94 -13.51
CA SER A 239 -4.36 20.71 -12.27
C SER A 239 -3.06 21.37 -11.78
N LEU A 240 -1.91 20.72 -11.89
CA LEU A 240 -0.61 21.35 -11.63
C LEU A 240 -0.33 22.47 -12.64
N ALA A 241 -0.65 22.26 -13.91
CA ALA A 241 -0.52 23.26 -14.96
C ALA A 241 -1.47 24.44 -14.76
N ALA A 242 -2.67 24.22 -14.22
CA ALA A 242 -3.61 25.29 -13.85
C ALA A 242 -3.06 26.13 -12.68
N LEU A 243 -2.40 25.50 -11.70
CA LEU A 243 -1.78 26.23 -10.58
C LEU A 243 -0.55 27.02 -11.01
N LEU A 244 0.38 26.40 -11.74
CA LEU A 244 1.70 26.95 -12.04
C LEU A 244 1.83 27.59 -13.42
N THR A 245 0.96 27.35 -14.34
CA THR A 245 1.06 27.42 -15.79
C THR A 245 1.74 26.18 -16.40
N PRO A 246 1.37 25.76 -17.65
CA PRO A 246 1.96 24.58 -18.28
C PRO A 246 3.49 24.64 -18.41
N VAL A 247 4.03 25.82 -18.69
CA VAL A 247 5.48 26.01 -18.83
C VAL A 247 6.20 25.80 -17.50
N ARG A 248 5.70 26.37 -16.40
CA ARG A 248 6.32 26.22 -15.08
C ARG A 248 6.21 24.80 -14.55
N ALA A 249 5.06 24.13 -14.77
CA ALA A 249 4.89 22.72 -14.43
C ALA A 249 5.91 21.84 -15.16
N THR A 250 6.09 22.04 -16.46
CA THR A 250 7.10 21.34 -17.27
C THR A 250 8.52 21.60 -16.77
N LEU A 251 8.86 22.86 -16.49
CA LEU A 251 10.18 23.23 -15.97
C LEU A 251 10.46 22.57 -14.62
N LEU A 252 9.47 22.57 -13.72
CA LEU A 252 9.60 21.95 -12.39
C LEU A 252 9.87 20.44 -12.50
N ARG A 253 9.19 19.75 -13.43
CA ARG A 253 9.38 18.31 -13.71
C ARG A 253 10.77 18.00 -14.31
N LEU A 254 11.31 18.88 -15.13
CA LEU A 254 12.63 18.70 -15.75
C LEU A 254 13.80 18.93 -14.78
N LEU A 255 13.57 19.58 -13.66
CA LEU A 255 14.59 19.98 -12.67
C LEU A 255 14.76 18.97 -11.54
N GLY A 256 14.36 17.72 -11.71
CA GLY A 256 14.69 16.61 -10.81
C GLY A 256 16.21 16.39 -10.69
N THR A 257 16.96 16.75 -11.73
CA THR A 257 18.42 16.84 -11.73
C THR A 257 18.87 18.28 -12.02
N GLN A 258 20.05 18.65 -11.49
CA GLN A 258 20.64 19.98 -11.75
C GLN A 258 20.91 20.20 -13.23
N ARG A 259 20.55 21.38 -13.77
CA ARG A 259 20.74 21.73 -15.18
C ARG A 259 21.24 23.16 -15.36
N SER A 260 21.96 23.39 -16.47
CA SER A 260 22.31 24.76 -16.86
C SER A 260 21.11 25.47 -17.53
N MET A 261 21.04 26.79 -17.36
CA MET A 261 20.00 27.62 -18.00
C MET A 261 19.97 27.45 -19.54
N SER A 262 21.17 27.37 -20.17
CA SER A 262 21.26 27.17 -21.63
C SER A 262 20.76 25.79 -22.06
N GLY A 263 21.14 24.74 -21.33
CA GLY A 263 20.67 23.38 -21.62
C GLY A 263 19.15 23.22 -21.40
N LEU A 264 18.62 23.92 -20.39
CA LEU A 264 17.19 23.93 -20.13
C LEU A 264 16.41 24.70 -21.21
N ALA A 265 16.92 25.85 -21.66
CA ALA A 265 16.33 26.65 -22.74
C ALA A 265 16.23 25.83 -24.05
N ALA A 266 17.33 25.17 -24.44
CA ALA A 266 17.36 24.32 -25.62
C ALA A 266 16.34 23.17 -25.54
N ARG A 267 16.15 22.59 -24.36
CA ARG A 267 15.25 21.43 -24.17
C ARG A 267 13.78 21.83 -24.24
N VAL A 268 13.40 22.98 -23.71
CA VAL A 268 11.99 23.42 -23.68
C VAL A 268 11.63 24.31 -24.86
N GLY A 269 12.57 24.65 -25.75
CA GLY A 269 12.34 25.52 -26.90
C GLY A 269 11.97 26.95 -26.55
N LEU A 270 12.41 27.45 -25.37
CA LEU A 270 12.15 28.82 -24.91
C LEU A 270 13.32 29.73 -25.18
N SER A 271 13.03 31.01 -25.44
CA SER A 271 14.07 32.04 -25.46
C SER A 271 14.74 32.18 -24.10
N PRO A 272 16.04 32.55 -24.04
CA PRO A 272 16.74 32.77 -22.76
C PRO A 272 16.05 33.75 -21.84
N ALA A 273 15.44 34.82 -22.40
CA ALA A 273 14.70 35.81 -21.65
C ALA A 273 13.41 35.22 -21.02
N THR A 274 12.64 34.51 -21.82
CA THR A 274 11.42 33.82 -21.34
C THR A 274 11.74 32.81 -20.24
N LEU A 275 12.77 31.97 -20.47
CA LEU A 275 13.19 30.99 -19.48
C LEU A 275 13.63 31.68 -18.17
N THR A 276 14.41 32.77 -18.26
CA THR A 276 14.84 33.52 -17.07
C THR A 276 13.66 34.05 -16.27
N HIS A 277 12.64 34.56 -16.94
CA HIS A 277 11.41 35.03 -16.30
C HIS A 277 10.69 33.90 -15.56
N GLN A 278 10.50 32.76 -16.22
CA GLN A 278 9.82 31.60 -15.61
C GLN A 278 10.60 31.01 -14.42
N ILE A 279 11.92 30.89 -14.55
CA ILE A 279 12.78 30.40 -13.46
C ILE A 279 12.79 31.39 -12.29
N THR A 280 12.82 32.71 -12.56
CA THR A 280 12.78 33.70 -11.50
C THR A 280 11.50 33.61 -10.66
N ALA A 281 10.35 33.35 -11.29
CA ALA A 281 9.10 33.15 -10.57
C ALA A 281 9.17 31.87 -9.71
N LEU A 282 9.64 30.74 -10.27
CA LEU A 282 9.79 29.49 -9.49
C LEU A 282 10.79 29.63 -8.33
N VAL A 283 11.80 30.47 -8.46
CA VAL A 283 12.75 30.80 -7.38
C VAL A 283 12.06 31.65 -6.32
N ALA A 284 11.29 32.65 -6.71
CA ALA A 284 10.52 33.47 -5.78
C ALA A 284 9.51 32.67 -4.96
N ASP A 285 8.90 31.63 -5.57
CA ASP A 285 8.00 30.69 -4.92
C ASP A 285 8.75 29.65 -4.06
N GLY A 286 10.09 29.65 -4.08
CA GLY A 286 10.94 28.68 -3.35
C GLY A 286 10.92 27.27 -3.92
N LEU A 287 10.41 27.06 -5.14
CA LEU A 287 10.28 25.75 -5.79
C LEU A 287 11.55 25.33 -6.51
N VAL A 288 12.41 26.28 -6.87
CA VAL A 288 13.67 26.09 -7.60
C VAL A 288 14.78 26.92 -6.95
N ASP A 289 15.98 26.32 -6.86
CA ASP A 289 17.21 27.01 -6.53
C ASP A 289 17.97 27.39 -7.77
N ARG A 290 18.57 28.59 -7.76
CA ARG A 290 19.44 29.08 -8.82
C ARG A 290 20.79 29.45 -8.25
N ARG A 291 21.85 28.82 -8.74
CA ARG A 291 23.22 29.08 -8.33
C ARG A 291 24.09 29.46 -9.52
N ARG A 292 25.01 30.40 -9.34
CA ARG A 292 26.00 30.73 -10.33
C ARG A 292 27.29 29.97 -10.05
N GLU A 293 27.78 29.24 -11.05
CA GLU A 293 29.05 28.53 -11.01
C GLU A 293 29.94 29.00 -12.19
N GLY A 294 30.85 29.92 -11.89
CA GLY A 294 31.68 30.55 -12.90
C GLY A 294 30.86 31.31 -13.94
N ARG A 295 30.93 30.89 -15.20
CA ARG A 295 30.18 31.44 -16.33
C ARG A 295 28.82 30.83 -16.54
N ARG A 296 28.47 29.76 -15.79
CA ARG A 296 27.19 29.02 -15.94
C ARG A 296 26.26 29.35 -14.78
N THR A 297 24.99 29.47 -15.10
CA THR A 297 23.92 29.49 -14.10
C THR A 297 23.27 28.13 -14.09
N LEU A 298 23.30 27.48 -12.94
CA LEU A 298 22.70 26.18 -12.71
C LEU A 298 21.41 26.35 -11.92
N VAL A 299 20.45 25.51 -12.22
CA VAL A 299 19.14 25.45 -11.58
C VAL A 299 18.79 24.04 -11.18
N ARG A 300 18.15 23.89 -10.05
CA ARG A 300 17.63 22.59 -9.57
C ARG A 300 16.34 22.80 -8.79
N ARG A 301 15.54 21.76 -8.71
CA ARG A 301 14.35 21.75 -7.88
C ARG A 301 14.74 21.65 -6.40
N THR A 302 14.00 22.38 -5.54
CA THR A 302 14.11 22.30 -4.08
C THR A 302 13.29 21.12 -3.52
N ALA A 303 13.47 20.82 -2.23
CA ALA A 303 12.61 19.88 -1.52
C ALA A 303 11.13 20.32 -1.57
N ARG A 304 10.86 21.65 -1.47
CA ARG A 304 9.51 22.21 -1.60
C ARG A 304 8.92 21.97 -3.00
N GLY A 305 9.72 22.14 -4.05
CA GLY A 305 9.31 21.85 -5.43
C GLY A 305 9.04 20.37 -5.65
N THR A 306 9.82 19.49 -5.04
CA THR A 306 9.57 18.05 -5.04
C THR A 306 8.27 17.72 -4.32
N GLY A 307 8.07 18.26 -3.12
CA GLY A 307 6.82 18.11 -2.37
C GLY A 307 5.58 18.57 -3.12
N LEU A 308 5.69 19.65 -3.91
CA LEU A 308 4.58 20.09 -4.75
C LEU A 308 4.25 19.08 -5.86
N LEU A 309 5.26 18.57 -6.61
CA LEU A 309 5.02 17.54 -7.62
C LEU A 309 4.40 16.28 -7.01
N ASP A 310 4.90 15.90 -5.87
CA ASP A 310 4.39 14.75 -5.14
C ASP A 310 2.92 14.96 -4.69
N LEU A 311 2.56 16.16 -4.22
CA LEU A 311 1.19 16.51 -3.84
C LEU A 311 0.22 16.36 -5.03
N TYR A 312 0.69 16.63 -6.24
CA TYR A 312 -0.07 16.50 -7.49
C TYR A 312 0.11 15.14 -8.16
N GLY A 313 0.82 14.18 -7.56
CA GLY A 313 1.05 12.86 -8.14
C GLY A 313 1.82 12.89 -9.47
N VAL A 314 2.56 13.95 -9.75
CA VAL A 314 3.21 14.20 -11.05
C VAL A 314 4.67 13.75 -11.00
N SER A 315 5.04 12.82 -11.88
CA SER A 315 6.41 12.30 -12.00
C SER A 315 7.36 13.22 -12.75
N ASP A 316 8.65 13.03 -12.51
CA ASP A 316 9.73 13.68 -13.25
C ASP A 316 9.66 13.31 -14.74
N LEU A 317 10.02 14.27 -15.60
CA LEU A 317 10.24 13.96 -17.02
C LEU A 317 11.61 13.28 -17.18
N PRO A 318 11.68 12.18 -17.96
CA PRO A 318 12.94 11.47 -18.15
C PRO A 318 14.03 12.40 -18.70
N PRO A 319 15.32 12.15 -18.33
CA PRO A 319 16.43 12.83 -18.96
C PRO A 319 16.35 12.52 -20.47
N GLY A 320 16.21 13.55 -21.31
CA GLY A 320 16.20 13.36 -22.75
C GLY A 320 17.53 12.82 -23.24
N PRO A 321 17.63 12.33 -24.48
CA PRO A 321 18.88 11.90 -25.09
C PRO A 321 19.91 13.03 -24.93
N GLY A 322 21.10 12.67 -24.43
CA GLY A 322 22.21 13.59 -24.31
C GLY A 322 22.56 14.19 -25.66
N PRO A 323 23.19 15.37 -25.70
CA PRO A 323 23.70 15.91 -26.96
C PRO A 323 24.65 14.89 -27.61
N ARG A 324 24.38 14.56 -28.88
CA ARG A 324 25.31 13.81 -29.73
C ARG A 324 26.54 14.65 -30.01
#